data_8fbea85a237da685f7c826ddccab4e3e
#
_entry.id   8fbea85a237da685f7c826ddccab4e3e
#
_cell.length_a   1.000
_cell.length_b   1.000
_cell.length_c   1.000
_cell.angle_alpha   90.00
_cell.angle_beta   90.00
_cell.angle_gamma   90.00
#
_symmetry.space_group_name_H-M   'P 1'
#
loop_
_entity.id
_entity.type
_entity.pdbx_description
1 polymer ?
#
loop_
_entity_poly.entity_id
_entity_poly.type
_entity_poly.pdbx_seq_one_letter_code
_entity_poly.pdbx_strand_id
1 'polypeptide(L)'
;MRVMIVEDQTMIRSLLESYFRAEDGYRITASLPGAKQAVEVCRTNSVDLILMDVQTENRENGLTAVRQIKAIQPKIKIIVVTSLIDCAVLDEAKRAGADSLWYKDGDEGTLMQVVRRTMAGEHIFPDAPPSVEIGTAMSAEFTKGEMKVLRCLVRGLSYNEIAKKLGIEPSTVKYHVINM
;
A
#
# COMPACT_ATOMS: atom_id res chain seq x y z
N MET A 1 20.28 5.69 -10.86
CA MET A 1 19.48 4.81 -9.99
C MET A 1 18.41 4.12 -10.82
N ARG A 2 18.26 2.80 -10.72
CA ARG A 2 17.33 1.99 -11.54
C ARG A 2 16.03 1.81 -10.78
N VAL A 3 14.94 2.27 -11.38
CA VAL A 3 13.61 2.30 -10.75
C VAL A 3 12.68 1.35 -11.49
N MET A 4 11.92 0.56 -10.73
CA MET A 4 10.79 -0.21 -11.21
C MET A 4 9.51 0.35 -10.62
N ILE A 5 8.48 0.49 -11.44
CA ILE A 5 7.13 0.94 -11.02
C ILE A 5 6.16 -0.20 -11.26
N VAL A 6 5.37 -0.54 -10.24
CA VAL A 6 4.37 -1.61 -10.27
C VAL A 6 3.02 -1.03 -9.86
N GLU A 7 2.14 -0.87 -10.84
CA GLU A 7 0.86 -0.16 -10.73
C GLU A 7 -0.05 -0.59 -11.87
N ASP A 8 -1.24 -1.07 -11.59
CA ASP A 8 -2.17 -1.55 -12.64
C ASP A 8 -2.93 -0.42 -13.34
N GLN A 9 -3.20 0.67 -12.63
CA GLN A 9 -3.89 1.82 -13.20
C GLN A 9 -2.94 2.61 -14.10
N THR A 10 -3.17 2.54 -15.41
CA THR A 10 -2.29 3.15 -16.43
C THR A 10 -2.06 4.64 -16.20
N MET A 11 -3.09 5.39 -15.78
CA MET A 11 -2.97 6.83 -15.53
C MET A 11 -2.03 7.11 -14.34
N ILE A 12 -2.20 6.39 -13.23
CA ILE A 12 -1.34 6.53 -12.04
C ILE A 12 0.09 6.10 -12.38
N ARG A 13 0.25 4.98 -13.08
CA ARG A 13 1.56 4.50 -13.52
C ARG A 13 2.29 5.53 -14.37
N SER A 14 1.60 6.15 -15.35
CA SER A 14 2.18 7.20 -16.20
C SER A 14 2.54 8.45 -15.40
N LEU A 15 1.72 8.82 -14.39
CA LEU A 15 2.01 9.92 -13.50
C LEU A 15 3.28 9.64 -12.68
N LEU A 16 3.39 8.47 -12.06
CA LEU A 16 4.59 8.08 -11.30
C LEU A 16 5.83 8.06 -12.20
N GLU A 17 5.70 7.57 -13.43
CA GLU A 17 6.80 7.62 -14.41
C GLU A 17 7.24 9.06 -14.71
N SER A 18 6.29 10.00 -14.83
CA SER A 18 6.61 11.40 -15.14
C SER A 18 7.45 12.05 -14.06
N TYR A 19 7.21 11.72 -12.79
CA TYR A 19 7.97 12.20 -11.65
C TYR A 19 9.45 11.79 -11.74
N PHE A 20 9.72 10.52 -12.08
CA PHE A 20 11.09 10.04 -12.21
C PHE A 20 11.78 10.50 -13.51
N ARG A 21 11.02 10.83 -14.57
CA ARG A 21 11.60 11.41 -15.80
C ARG A 21 12.00 12.86 -15.62
N ALA A 22 11.35 13.58 -14.70
CA ALA A 22 11.65 14.98 -14.40
C ALA A 22 12.90 15.15 -13.52
N GLU A 23 13.35 14.09 -12.86
CA GLU A 23 14.47 14.10 -11.91
C GLU A 23 15.72 13.45 -12.50
N ASP A 24 16.84 14.16 -12.48
CA ASP A 24 18.12 13.60 -12.91
C ASP A 24 18.61 12.47 -11.99
N GLY A 25 19.32 11.53 -12.57
CA GLY A 25 19.92 10.41 -11.84
C GLY A 25 19.02 9.19 -11.66
N TYR A 26 17.76 9.25 -12.08
CA TYR A 26 16.84 8.11 -12.10
C TYR A 26 16.63 7.58 -13.51
N ARG A 27 16.52 6.24 -13.61
CA ARG A 27 16.19 5.56 -14.86
C ARG A 27 15.14 4.50 -14.60
N ILE A 28 14.00 4.63 -15.22
CA ILE A 28 12.95 3.61 -15.19
C ILE A 28 13.43 2.41 -16.01
N THR A 29 13.60 1.27 -15.35
CA THR A 29 14.05 0.01 -15.97
C THR A 29 12.92 -0.96 -16.23
N ALA A 30 11.80 -0.82 -15.51
CA ALA A 30 10.58 -1.56 -15.73
C ALA A 30 9.37 -0.75 -15.24
N SER A 31 8.25 -0.90 -15.92
CA SER A 31 6.96 -0.32 -15.56
C SER A 31 5.91 -1.39 -15.85
N LEU A 32 5.31 -1.95 -14.79
CA LEU A 32 4.57 -3.21 -14.83
C LEU A 32 3.18 -3.05 -14.22
N PRO A 33 2.15 -3.72 -14.76
CA PRO A 33 0.82 -3.69 -14.16
C PRO A 33 0.63 -4.71 -13.01
N GLY A 34 1.49 -5.75 -12.94
CA GLY A 34 1.30 -6.88 -12.03
C GLY A 34 2.49 -7.15 -11.12
N ALA A 35 2.20 -7.49 -9.88
CA ALA A 35 3.19 -7.73 -8.83
C ALA A 35 4.02 -9.01 -9.06
N LYS A 36 3.43 -10.06 -9.66
CA LYS A 36 4.17 -11.28 -10.01
C LYS A 36 5.24 -11.04 -11.05
N GLN A 37 4.95 -10.20 -12.05
CA GLN A 37 5.93 -9.83 -13.06
C GLN A 37 7.13 -9.11 -12.42
N ALA A 38 6.90 -8.28 -11.40
CA ALA A 38 7.97 -7.60 -10.68
C ALA A 38 8.92 -8.59 -9.99
N VAL A 39 8.40 -9.67 -9.40
CA VAL A 39 9.23 -10.72 -8.80
C VAL A 39 10.14 -11.37 -9.84
N GLU A 40 9.60 -11.70 -11.02
CA GLU A 40 10.37 -12.31 -12.10
C GLU A 40 11.45 -11.36 -12.65
N VAL A 41 11.11 -10.08 -12.84
CA VAL A 41 12.08 -9.06 -13.28
C VAL A 41 13.22 -8.93 -12.26
N CYS A 42 12.95 -8.96 -10.97
CA CYS A 42 13.99 -8.89 -9.93
C CYS A 42 14.95 -10.08 -9.92
N ARG A 43 14.59 -11.22 -10.53
CA ARG A 43 15.48 -12.39 -10.64
C ARG A 43 16.57 -12.19 -11.67
N THR A 44 16.29 -11.44 -12.72
CA THR A 44 17.17 -11.32 -13.91
C THR A 44 17.73 -9.92 -14.09
N ASN A 45 17.08 -8.91 -13.56
CA ASN A 45 17.44 -7.52 -13.76
C ASN A 45 17.88 -6.86 -12.44
N SER A 46 18.82 -5.96 -12.57
CA SER A 46 19.25 -5.15 -11.43
C SER A 46 18.31 -3.97 -11.26
N VAL A 47 17.71 -3.88 -10.08
CA VAL A 47 16.79 -2.79 -9.65
C VAL A 47 17.31 -2.23 -8.34
N ASP A 48 17.28 -0.92 -8.17
CA ASP A 48 17.70 -0.26 -6.93
C ASP A 48 16.52 0.15 -6.06
N LEU A 49 15.41 0.57 -6.71
CA LEU A 49 14.20 1.05 -6.06
C LEU A 49 12.95 0.47 -6.76
N ILE A 50 11.96 0.06 -5.99
CA ILE A 50 10.64 -0.33 -6.47
C ILE A 50 9.58 0.55 -5.83
N LEU A 51 8.68 1.13 -6.64
CA LEU A 51 7.39 1.60 -6.20
C LEU A 51 6.39 0.45 -6.40
N MET A 52 5.76 -0.01 -5.34
CA MET A 52 4.89 -1.19 -5.34
C MET A 52 3.49 -0.83 -4.87
N ASP A 53 2.51 -0.91 -5.76
CA ASP A 53 1.11 -0.83 -5.33
C ASP A 53 0.72 -2.10 -4.53
N VAL A 54 -0.19 -1.93 -3.59
CA VAL A 54 -0.75 -3.02 -2.78
C VAL A 54 -1.70 -3.90 -3.59
N GLN A 55 -2.51 -3.29 -4.45
CA GLN A 55 -3.43 -3.99 -5.34
C GLN A 55 -2.99 -3.80 -6.79
N THR A 56 -2.63 -4.88 -7.42
CA THR A 56 -2.15 -4.87 -8.81
C THR A 56 -3.03 -5.74 -9.70
N GLU A 57 -2.73 -5.76 -10.99
CA GLU A 57 -3.48 -6.51 -12.00
C GLU A 57 -3.79 -7.95 -11.54
N ASN A 58 -4.93 -8.49 -11.99
CA ASN A 58 -5.41 -9.84 -11.62
C ASN A 58 -5.63 -10.05 -10.11
N ARG A 59 -5.86 -8.98 -9.33
CA ARG A 59 -6.00 -9.00 -7.87
C ARG A 59 -4.75 -9.55 -7.17
N GLU A 60 -3.60 -9.38 -7.76
CA GLU A 60 -2.34 -9.77 -7.13
C GLU A 60 -2.04 -8.82 -5.97
N ASN A 61 -1.48 -9.36 -4.89
CA ASN A 61 -1.16 -8.61 -3.69
C ASN A 61 0.32 -8.19 -3.73
N GLY A 62 0.57 -6.87 -3.86
CA GLY A 62 1.92 -6.31 -3.90
C GLY A 62 2.74 -6.58 -2.64
N LEU A 63 2.12 -6.67 -1.45
CA LEU A 63 2.83 -6.97 -0.20
C LEU A 63 3.38 -8.41 -0.19
N THR A 64 2.70 -9.33 -0.87
CA THR A 64 3.24 -10.68 -1.09
C THR A 64 4.48 -10.63 -1.98
N ALA A 65 4.44 -9.83 -3.05
CA ALA A 65 5.62 -9.63 -3.91
C ALA A 65 6.77 -8.95 -3.16
N VAL A 66 6.48 -7.96 -2.30
CA VAL A 66 7.51 -7.33 -1.44
C VAL A 66 8.25 -8.39 -0.63
N ARG A 67 7.54 -9.29 0.07
CA ARG A 67 8.18 -10.39 0.85
C ARG A 67 9.08 -11.27 -0.03
N GLN A 68 8.59 -11.66 -1.21
CA GLN A 68 9.33 -12.50 -2.15
C GLN A 68 10.58 -11.80 -2.68
N ILE A 69 10.46 -10.52 -3.08
CA ILE A 69 11.58 -9.74 -3.57
C ILE A 69 12.63 -9.53 -2.47
N LYS A 70 12.20 -9.18 -1.26
CA LYS A 70 13.13 -9.02 -0.12
C LYS A 70 13.86 -10.31 0.25
N ALA A 71 13.21 -11.47 0.08
CA ALA A 71 13.84 -12.77 0.32
C ALA A 71 14.97 -13.09 -0.69
N ILE A 72 14.81 -12.69 -1.95
CA ILE A 72 15.79 -12.97 -3.01
C ILE A 72 16.81 -11.83 -3.19
N GLN A 73 16.40 -10.59 -2.97
CA GLN A 73 17.22 -9.39 -3.15
C GLN A 73 17.00 -8.37 -2.01
N PRO A 74 17.53 -8.60 -0.80
CA PRO A 74 17.22 -7.78 0.38
C PRO A 74 17.72 -6.32 0.26
N LYS A 75 18.64 -6.04 -0.64
CA LYS A 75 19.21 -4.69 -0.85
C LYS A 75 18.30 -3.76 -1.66
N ILE A 76 17.36 -4.31 -2.44
CA ILE A 76 16.43 -3.49 -3.21
C ILE A 76 15.57 -2.68 -2.23
N LYS A 77 15.53 -1.36 -2.41
CA LYS A 77 14.62 -0.50 -1.65
C LYS A 77 13.21 -0.60 -2.22
N ILE A 78 12.22 -0.74 -1.35
CA ILE A 78 10.81 -0.88 -1.75
C ILE A 78 9.97 0.13 -0.99
N ILE A 79 9.33 1.01 -1.75
CA ILE A 79 8.32 1.94 -1.25
C ILE A 79 6.95 1.38 -1.66
N VAL A 80 6.11 1.08 -0.68
CA VAL A 80 4.71 0.75 -0.94
C VAL A 80 3.97 2.04 -1.27
N VAL A 81 3.26 2.04 -2.40
CA VAL A 81 2.48 3.18 -2.90
C VAL A 81 1.02 2.76 -2.96
N THR A 82 0.13 3.39 -2.20
CA THR A 82 -1.25 2.90 -2.09
C THR A 82 -2.27 3.99 -1.85
N SER A 83 -3.50 3.78 -2.35
CA SER A 83 -4.68 4.56 -1.97
C SER A 83 -5.47 3.91 -0.83
N LEU A 84 -5.05 2.74 -0.34
CA LEU A 84 -5.75 2.02 0.72
C LEU A 84 -5.50 2.66 2.08
N ILE A 85 -6.50 3.34 2.58
CA ILE A 85 -6.50 4.01 3.89
C ILE A 85 -6.87 2.99 4.96
N ASP A 86 -5.92 2.10 5.30
CA ASP A 86 -6.12 1.03 6.29
C ASP A 86 -4.86 0.85 7.14
N CYS A 87 -5.00 1.00 8.46
CA CYS A 87 -3.93 0.70 9.41
C CYS A 87 -3.37 -0.72 9.23
N ALA A 88 -4.20 -1.69 8.82
CA ALA A 88 -3.75 -3.05 8.58
C ALA A 88 -2.77 -3.14 7.41
N VAL A 89 -2.95 -2.31 6.37
CA VAL A 89 -2.02 -2.23 5.22
C VAL A 89 -0.67 -1.67 5.66
N LEU A 90 -0.68 -0.64 6.52
CA LEU A 90 0.53 -0.06 7.08
C LEU A 90 1.36 -1.09 7.87
N ASP A 91 0.70 -1.80 8.79
CA ASP A 91 1.33 -2.85 9.59
C ASP A 91 1.82 -4.02 8.72
N GLU A 92 1.05 -4.37 7.69
CA GLU A 92 1.41 -5.46 6.79
C GLU A 92 2.58 -5.09 5.86
N ALA A 93 2.65 -3.84 5.38
CA ALA A 93 3.78 -3.34 4.61
C ALA A 93 5.09 -3.41 5.41
N LYS A 94 5.07 -2.98 6.68
CA LYS A 94 6.21 -3.12 7.59
C LYS A 94 6.62 -4.59 7.76
N ARG A 95 5.66 -5.49 8.01
CA ARG A 95 5.91 -6.94 8.16
C ARG A 95 6.38 -7.60 6.87
N ALA A 96 6.00 -7.09 5.72
CA ALA A 96 6.47 -7.57 4.43
C ALA A 96 7.92 -7.19 4.14
N GLY A 97 8.50 -6.27 4.91
CA GLY A 97 9.86 -5.77 4.74
C GLY A 97 9.97 -4.59 3.78
N ALA A 98 8.88 -3.86 3.54
CA ALA A 98 8.95 -2.60 2.81
C ALA A 98 9.85 -1.61 3.57
N ASP A 99 10.60 -0.78 2.83
CA ASP A 99 11.46 0.24 3.43
C ASP A 99 10.65 1.49 3.80
N SER A 100 9.62 1.82 3.03
CA SER A 100 8.76 2.98 3.27
C SER A 100 7.36 2.76 2.72
N LEU A 101 6.42 3.64 3.08
CA LEU A 101 5.07 3.69 2.53
C LEU A 101 4.69 5.14 2.21
N TRP A 102 4.07 5.36 1.07
CA TRP A 102 3.52 6.63 0.64
C TRP A 102 2.07 6.45 0.15
N TYR A 103 1.19 7.38 0.55
CA TYR A 103 -0.19 7.38 0.08
C TYR A 103 -0.33 8.20 -1.20
N LYS A 104 -1.11 7.69 -2.17
CA LYS A 104 -1.29 8.28 -3.53
C LYS A 104 -2.06 9.61 -3.54
N ASP A 105 -2.54 10.09 -2.41
CA ASP A 105 -3.15 11.41 -2.23
C ASP A 105 -2.12 12.54 -2.04
N GLY A 106 -0.84 12.19 -1.86
CA GLY A 106 0.27 13.14 -1.82
C GLY A 106 0.69 13.63 -3.20
N ASP A 107 1.41 14.75 -3.22
CA ASP A 107 1.97 15.34 -4.43
C ASP A 107 3.34 14.74 -4.81
N GLU A 108 3.86 15.12 -6.01
CA GLU A 108 5.18 14.71 -6.49
C GLU A 108 6.30 15.02 -5.50
N GLY A 109 6.29 16.23 -4.94
CA GLY A 109 7.34 16.68 -4.01
C GLY A 109 7.43 15.79 -2.77
N THR A 110 6.30 15.37 -2.23
CA THR A 110 6.25 14.47 -1.08
C THR A 110 6.72 13.06 -1.43
N LEU A 111 6.36 12.52 -2.60
CA LEU A 111 6.87 11.23 -3.05
C LEU A 111 8.39 11.26 -3.24
N MET A 112 8.91 12.26 -3.95
CA MET A 112 10.35 12.34 -4.22
C MET A 112 11.17 12.60 -2.94
N GLN A 113 10.59 13.25 -1.93
CA GLN A 113 11.21 13.35 -0.61
C GLN A 113 11.29 11.98 0.08
N VAL A 114 10.21 11.18 0.05
CA VAL A 114 10.21 9.80 0.58
C VAL A 114 11.24 8.96 -0.16
N VAL A 115 11.31 9.06 -1.49
CA VAL A 115 12.31 8.35 -2.31
C VAL A 115 13.73 8.68 -1.85
N ARG A 116 14.09 9.97 -1.78
CA ARG A 116 15.45 10.39 -1.39
C ARG A 116 15.83 9.90 0.00
N ARG A 117 14.93 10.03 0.98
CA ARG A 117 15.16 9.57 2.35
C ARG A 117 15.26 8.05 2.45
N THR A 118 14.39 7.32 1.74
CA THR A 118 14.45 5.84 1.69
C THR A 118 15.76 5.34 1.09
N MET A 119 16.25 6.00 0.04
CA MET A 119 17.53 5.66 -0.58
C MET A 119 18.73 6.02 0.31
N ALA A 120 18.59 7.01 1.19
CA ALA A 120 19.56 7.31 2.24
C ALA A 120 19.55 6.30 3.41
N GLY A 121 18.61 5.35 3.41
CA GLY A 121 18.51 4.28 4.42
C GLY A 121 17.47 4.53 5.50
N GLU A 122 16.69 5.61 5.40
CA GLU A 122 15.59 5.85 6.34
C GLU A 122 14.37 4.96 6.02
N HIS A 123 13.56 4.72 7.05
CA HIS A 123 12.27 4.04 6.95
C HIS A 123 11.15 5.04 7.20
N ILE A 124 10.39 5.37 6.14
CA ILE A 124 9.36 6.41 6.19
C ILE A 124 7.99 5.72 6.19
N PHE A 125 7.34 5.71 7.33
CA PHE A 125 5.98 5.22 7.49
C PHE A 125 5.15 6.28 8.21
N PRO A 126 3.98 6.65 7.68
CA PRO A 126 3.05 7.52 8.39
C PRO A 126 2.63 6.89 9.72
N ASP A 127 2.38 7.71 10.75
CA ASP A 127 1.89 7.23 12.05
C ASP A 127 0.47 6.66 11.94
N ALA A 128 -0.34 7.24 11.05
CA ALA A 128 -1.70 6.80 10.75
C ALA A 128 -2.02 7.00 9.25
N PRO A 129 -2.99 6.26 8.70
CA PRO A 129 -3.53 6.57 7.37
C PRO A 129 -4.14 7.98 7.34
N PRO A 130 -4.22 8.61 6.14
CA PRO A 130 -4.96 9.84 5.95
C PRO A 130 -6.41 9.71 6.45
N SER A 131 -6.92 10.76 7.08
CA SER A 131 -8.32 10.81 7.50
C SER A 131 -9.21 11.18 6.32
N VAL A 132 -10.29 10.44 6.11
CA VAL A 132 -11.29 10.72 5.06
C VAL A 132 -12.67 10.90 5.66
N GLU A 133 -13.49 11.70 5.00
CA GLU A 133 -14.90 11.85 5.35
C GLU A 133 -15.67 10.56 5.03
N ILE A 134 -16.46 10.10 6.00
CA ILE A 134 -17.38 8.97 5.87
C ILE A 134 -18.75 9.46 6.31
N GLY A 135 -19.59 9.88 5.36
CA GLY A 135 -20.84 10.56 5.65
C GLY A 135 -20.60 11.89 6.38
N THR A 136 -21.05 11.99 7.63
CA THR A 136 -20.85 13.17 8.48
C THR A 136 -19.69 13.03 9.48
N ALA A 137 -18.98 11.90 9.47
CA ALA A 137 -17.89 11.59 10.40
C ALA A 137 -16.56 11.47 9.67
N MET A 138 -15.46 11.69 10.38
CA MET A 138 -14.11 11.46 9.87
C MET A 138 -13.65 10.03 10.17
N SER A 139 -12.95 9.41 9.25
CA SER A 139 -12.45 8.03 9.45
C SER A 139 -11.56 7.88 10.69
N ALA A 140 -10.92 8.95 11.13
CA ALA A 140 -10.10 8.98 12.34
C ALA A 140 -10.92 8.88 13.65
N GLU A 141 -12.22 9.11 13.60
CA GLU A 141 -13.12 9.02 14.76
C GLU A 141 -13.50 7.57 15.07
N PHE A 142 -13.34 6.66 14.09
CA PHE A 142 -13.64 5.25 14.27
C PHE A 142 -12.45 4.48 14.85
N THR A 143 -12.73 3.63 15.82
CA THR A 143 -11.76 2.66 16.32
C THR A 143 -11.41 1.62 15.25
N LYS A 144 -10.27 0.92 15.44
CA LYS A 144 -9.86 -0.18 14.54
C LYS A 144 -10.93 -1.30 14.45
N GLY A 145 -11.69 -1.53 15.51
CA GLY A 145 -12.77 -2.52 15.57
C GLY A 145 -13.97 -2.08 14.73
N GLU A 146 -14.43 -0.86 14.93
CA GLU A 146 -15.53 -0.24 14.19
C GLU A 146 -15.24 -0.18 12.69
N MET A 147 -14.02 0.26 12.31
CA MET A 147 -13.60 0.26 10.90
C MET A 147 -13.63 -1.12 10.25
N LYS A 148 -13.27 -2.20 10.97
CA LYS A 148 -13.37 -3.58 10.43
C LYS A 148 -14.83 -3.99 10.20
N VAL A 149 -15.69 -3.66 11.14
CA VAL A 149 -17.13 -3.94 11.05
C VAL A 149 -17.75 -3.13 9.91
N LEU A 150 -17.48 -1.83 9.83
CA LEU A 150 -17.99 -0.94 8.78
C LEU A 150 -17.64 -1.45 7.37
N ARG A 151 -16.40 -1.88 7.15
CA ARG A 151 -15.99 -2.48 5.86
C ARG A 151 -16.74 -3.75 5.49
N CYS A 152 -17.15 -4.53 6.47
CA CYS A 152 -17.95 -5.72 6.24
C CYS A 152 -19.39 -5.36 5.93
N LEU A 153 -19.96 -4.35 6.60
CA LEU A 153 -21.32 -3.83 6.37
C LEU A 153 -21.46 -3.26 4.94
N VAL A 154 -20.51 -2.44 4.50
CA VAL A 154 -20.50 -1.87 3.13
C VAL A 154 -20.46 -2.96 2.05
N ARG A 155 -19.91 -4.14 2.37
CA ARG A 155 -19.93 -5.32 1.49
C ARG A 155 -21.23 -6.13 1.55
N GLY A 156 -22.21 -5.67 2.32
CA GLY A 156 -23.51 -6.32 2.45
C GLY A 156 -23.54 -7.56 3.36
N LEU A 157 -22.51 -7.76 4.20
CA LEU A 157 -22.49 -8.90 5.12
C LEU A 157 -23.46 -8.67 6.29
N SER A 158 -24.18 -9.72 6.66
CA SER A 158 -24.99 -9.76 7.89
C SER A 158 -24.13 -9.78 9.15
N TYR A 159 -24.69 -9.43 10.30
CA TYR A 159 -23.96 -9.42 11.58
C TYR A 159 -23.37 -10.79 11.94
N ASN A 160 -24.06 -11.87 11.61
CA ASN A 160 -23.55 -13.23 11.83
C ASN A 160 -22.35 -13.57 10.92
N GLU A 161 -22.38 -13.15 9.67
CA GLU A 161 -21.26 -13.33 8.73
C GLU A 161 -20.06 -12.49 9.14
N ILE A 162 -20.30 -11.26 9.61
CA ILE A 162 -19.25 -10.37 10.14
C ILE A 162 -18.61 -11.00 11.37
N ALA A 163 -19.41 -11.47 12.31
CA ALA A 163 -18.96 -12.14 13.51
C ALA A 163 -18.04 -13.33 13.19
N LYS A 164 -18.51 -14.21 12.30
CA LYS A 164 -17.72 -15.36 11.82
C LYS A 164 -16.42 -14.95 11.14
N LYS A 165 -16.48 -13.91 10.30
CA LYS A 165 -15.32 -13.43 9.53
C LYS A 165 -14.25 -12.76 10.40
N LEU A 166 -14.68 -12.01 11.43
CA LEU A 166 -13.77 -11.27 12.32
C LEU A 166 -13.38 -12.07 13.57
N GLY A 167 -13.98 -13.27 13.80
CA GLY A 167 -13.73 -14.09 14.98
C GLY A 167 -14.22 -13.46 16.27
N ILE A 168 -15.37 -12.74 16.23
CA ILE A 168 -16.00 -12.09 17.36
C ILE A 168 -17.47 -12.53 17.50
N GLU A 169 -18.11 -12.22 18.63
CA GLU A 169 -19.53 -12.53 18.83
C GLU A 169 -20.46 -11.57 18.06
N PRO A 170 -21.65 -12.01 17.59
CA PRO A 170 -22.62 -11.14 16.93
C PRO A 170 -23.05 -9.94 17.79
N SER A 171 -23.09 -10.10 19.11
CA SER A 171 -23.34 -9.02 20.08
C SER A 171 -22.26 -7.94 20.03
N THR A 172 -21.00 -8.35 19.84
CA THR A 172 -19.86 -7.41 19.67
C THR A 172 -19.96 -6.65 18.36
N VAL A 173 -20.39 -7.30 17.26
CA VAL A 173 -20.69 -6.62 16.00
C VAL A 173 -21.76 -5.56 16.18
N LYS A 174 -22.88 -5.92 16.85
CA LYS A 174 -23.96 -4.99 17.15
C LYS A 174 -23.50 -3.81 18.00
N TYR A 175 -22.65 -4.08 19.01
CA TYR A 175 -22.04 -3.03 19.84
C TYR A 175 -21.23 -2.04 19.00
N HIS A 176 -20.39 -2.51 18.10
CA HIS A 176 -19.62 -1.64 17.19
C HIS A 176 -20.54 -0.81 16.27
N VAL A 177 -21.63 -1.41 15.74
CA VAL A 177 -22.58 -0.69 14.87
C VAL A 177 -23.33 0.42 15.61
N ILE A 178 -23.64 0.23 16.89
CA ILE A 178 -24.34 1.24 17.68
C ILE A 178 -23.42 2.41 18.07
N ASN A 179 -22.12 2.16 18.19
CA ASN A 179 -21.14 3.17 18.62
C ASN A 179 -20.42 3.87 17.44
N MET A 180 -20.76 3.52 16.21
CA MET A 180 -20.37 4.26 15.00
C MET A 180 -21.33 5.42 14.71
#